data_ac7467d4a4e9fd7472141807d3f10f1e
#
_entry.id   ac7467d4a4e9fd7472141807d3f10f1e
#
_cell.length_a   1.000
_cell.length_b   1.000
_cell.length_c   1.000
_cell.angle_alpha   90.00
_cell.angle_beta   90.00
_cell.angle_gamma   90.00
#
_symmetry.space_group_name_H-M   'P 1'
#
loop_
_entity.id
_entity.type
_entity.pdbx_description
1 polymer ?
#
loop_
_entity_poly.entity_id
_entity_poly.type
_entity_poly.pdbx_seq_one_letter_code
_entity_poly.pdbx_strand_id
1 'polypeptide(L)'
;MCYALILGIIFAQVLLTAPVVFKVLDEQNAAKFLRKIFPRYYLLLFLISLIALLLSYLFFKSFDIYSAVVAVCFAFAGYIIIPLTNAARDRGWDGLFQWLHNFSIFNTVIIMIISIVQIFRLTTI
;
A
#
# COMPACT_ATOMS: atom_id res chain seq x y z
N MET A 1 -9.60 -12.54 -6.43
CA MET A 1 -9.94 -12.19 -5.03
C MET A 1 -8.86 -11.36 -4.35
N CYS A 2 -7.59 -11.75 -4.40
CA CYS A 2 -6.52 -11.01 -3.71
C CYS A 2 -6.43 -9.55 -4.15
N TYR A 3 -6.51 -9.27 -5.45
CA TYR A 3 -6.43 -7.91 -5.96
C TYR A 3 -7.65 -7.07 -5.57
N ALA A 4 -8.82 -7.70 -5.47
CA ALA A 4 -10.01 -7.03 -4.96
C ALA A 4 -9.86 -6.67 -3.49
N LEU A 5 -9.26 -7.55 -2.68
CA LEU A 5 -8.96 -7.25 -1.28
C LEU A 5 -7.94 -6.12 -1.15
N ILE A 6 -6.88 -6.14 -1.94
CA ILE A 6 -5.88 -5.08 -1.96
C ILE A 6 -6.53 -3.73 -2.29
N LEU A 7 -7.33 -3.70 -3.34
CA LEU A 7 -8.01 -2.49 -3.77
C LEU A 7 -8.99 -1.99 -2.71
N GLY A 8 -9.74 -2.90 -2.07
CA GLY A 8 -10.65 -2.56 -0.99
C GLY A 8 -9.93 -1.99 0.23
N ILE A 9 -8.79 -2.55 0.59
CA ILE A 9 -7.98 -2.05 1.71
C ILE A 9 -7.47 -0.63 1.41
N ILE A 10 -6.99 -0.40 0.18
CA ILE A 10 -6.51 0.93 -0.23
C ILE A 10 -7.66 1.94 -0.17
N PHE A 11 -8.82 1.62 -0.73
CA PHE A 11 -9.96 2.51 -0.70
C PHE A 11 -10.44 2.78 0.72
N ALA A 12 -10.49 1.76 1.58
CA ALA A 12 -10.88 1.93 2.98
C ALA A 12 -9.91 2.89 3.69
N GLN A 13 -8.62 2.74 3.47
CA GLN A 13 -7.61 3.60 4.08
C GLN A 13 -7.75 5.05 3.59
N VAL A 14 -7.92 5.25 2.29
CA VAL A 14 -7.94 6.60 1.68
C VAL A 14 -9.27 7.30 1.94
N LEU A 15 -10.40 6.60 1.81
CA LEU A 15 -11.72 7.21 1.85
C LEU A 15 -12.34 7.23 3.24
N LEU A 16 -12.01 6.28 4.11
CA LEU A 16 -12.63 6.15 5.41
C LEU A 16 -11.69 6.54 6.54
N THR A 17 -10.53 5.89 6.60
CA THR A 17 -9.63 6.04 7.76
C THR A 17 -8.99 7.42 7.80
N ALA A 18 -8.36 7.86 6.73
CA ALA A 18 -7.63 9.12 6.72
C ALA A 18 -8.53 10.34 6.93
N PRO A 19 -9.68 10.49 6.23
CA PRO A 19 -10.56 11.63 6.46
C PRO A 19 -11.12 11.68 7.88
N VAL A 20 -11.49 10.53 8.46
CA VAL A 20 -12.05 10.47 9.82
C VAL A 20 -10.99 10.84 10.85
N VAL A 21 -9.77 10.32 10.68
CA VAL A 21 -8.66 10.61 11.59
C VAL A 21 -8.39 12.12 11.64
N PHE A 22 -8.34 12.77 10.49
CA PHE A 22 -8.06 14.21 10.43
C PHE A 22 -9.21 15.08 10.92
N LYS A 23 -10.45 14.56 10.94
CA LYS A 23 -11.59 15.28 11.49
C LYS A 23 -11.74 15.13 12.99
N VAL A 24 -11.47 13.95 13.51
CA VAL A 24 -11.78 13.59 14.90
C VAL A 24 -10.62 13.83 15.85
N LEU A 25 -9.39 13.62 15.35
CA LEU A 25 -8.18 13.74 16.16
C LEU A 25 -7.44 15.05 15.86
N ASP A 26 -6.80 15.61 16.89
CA ASP A 26 -5.88 16.72 16.69
C ASP A 26 -4.64 16.24 15.91
N GLU A 27 -3.83 17.18 15.46
CA GLU A 27 -2.67 16.88 14.62
C GLU A 27 -1.71 15.88 15.28
N GLN A 28 -1.45 16.05 16.58
CA GLN A 28 -0.53 15.19 17.31
C GLN A 28 -1.05 13.76 17.47
N ASN A 29 -2.32 13.60 17.82
CA ASN A 29 -2.93 12.29 17.98
C ASN A 29 -3.17 11.60 16.64
N ALA A 30 -3.50 12.36 15.59
CA ALA A 30 -3.60 11.84 14.23
C ALA A 30 -2.27 11.27 13.77
N ALA A 31 -1.15 11.96 14.02
CA ALA A 31 0.17 11.47 13.68
C ALA A 31 0.50 10.17 14.41
N LYS A 32 0.19 10.07 15.69
CA LYS A 32 0.39 8.84 16.48
C LYS A 32 -0.43 7.68 15.94
N PHE A 33 -1.68 7.93 15.58
CA PHE A 33 -2.57 6.92 15.01
C PHE A 33 -2.00 6.41 13.68
N LEU A 34 -1.63 7.31 12.79
CA LEU A 34 -1.11 6.95 11.47
C LEU A 34 0.19 6.16 11.55
N ARG A 35 1.07 6.50 12.49
CA ARG A 35 2.33 5.76 12.71
C ARG A 35 2.09 4.31 13.13
N LYS A 36 0.97 4.03 13.76
CA LYS A 36 0.62 2.67 14.16
C LYS A 36 -0.09 1.90 13.07
N ILE A 37 -0.93 2.56 12.27
CA ILE A 37 -1.76 1.88 11.28
C ILE A 37 -1.02 1.63 9.96
N PHE A 38 -0.14 2.53 9.51
CA PHE A 38 0.55 2.38 8.23
C PHE A 38 1.41 1.13 8.13
N PRO A 39 2.22 0.76 9.15
CA PRO A 39 2.97 -0.49 9.07
C PRO A 39 2.07 -1.71 8.92
N ARG A 40 0.94 -1.73 9.62
CA ARG A 40 -0.03 -2.83 9.52
C ARG A 40 -0.70 -2.86 8.16
N TYR A 41 -1.00 -1.69 7.62
CA TYR A 41 -1.59 -1.53 6.29
C TYR A 41 -0.67 -2.12 5.21
N TYR A 42 0.59 -1.70 5.20
CA TYR A 42 1.55 -2.22 4.20
C TYR A 42 1.89 -3.69 4.44
N LEU A 43 1.96 -4.12 5.69
CA LEU A 43 2.18 -5.54 6.00
C LEU A 43 1.03 -6.40 5.45
N LEU A 44 -0.20 -5.94 5.62
CA LEU A 44 -1.37 -6.64 5.11
C LEU A 44 -1.35 -6.69 3.58
N LEU A 45 -1.04 -5.59 2.92
CA LEU A 45 -0.88 -5.56 1.46
C LEU A 45 0.21 -6.52 1.00
N PHE A 46 1.33 -6.56 1.70
CA PHE A 46 2.45 -7.45 1.40
C PHE A 46 2.03 -8.91 1.52
N LEU A 47 1.35 -9.28 2.60
CA LEU A 47 0.91 -10.66 2.82
C LEU A 47 -0.10 -11.10 1.76
N ILE A 48 -1.07 -10.25 1.41
CA ILE A 48 -2.04 -10.56 0.36
C ILE A 48 -1.35 -10.68 -1.00
N SER A 49 -0.38 -9.82 -1.27
CA SER A 49 0.41 -9.88 -2.51
C SER A 49 1.23 -11.18 -2.59
N LEU A 50 1.79 -11.64 -1.47
CA LEU A 50 2.49 -12.92 -1.42
C LEU A 50 1.54 -14.09 -1.72
N ILE A 51 0.33 -14.05 -1.19
CA ILE A 51 -0.69 -15.06 -1.49
C ILE A 51 -1.03 -15.04 -2.98
N ALA A 52 -1.19 -13.84 -3.55
CA ALA A 52 -1.44 -13.68 -4.98
C ALA A 52 -0.29 -14.25 -5.83
N LEU A 53 0.96 -14.01 -5.41
CA LEU A 53 2.13 -14.56 -6.08
C LEU A 53 2.13 -16.09 -6.04
N LEU A 54 1.86 -16.67 -4.87
CA LEU A 54 1.80 -18.13 -4.72
C LEU A 54 0.73 -18.74 -5.60
N LEU A 55 -0.47 -18.15 -5.60
CA LEU A 55 -1.58 -18.64 -6.44
C LEU A 55 -1.26 -18.48 -7.93
N SER A 56 -0.61 -17.40 -8.32
CA SER A 56 -0.20 -17.18 -9.71
C SER A 56 0.82 -18.20 -10.16
N TYR A 57 1.77 -18.54 -9.30
CA TYR A 57 2.76 -19.57 -9.60
C TYR A 57 2.13 -20.94 -9.79
N LEU A 58 1.13 -21.27 -8.97
CA LEU A 58 0.50 -22.60 -9.00
C LEU A 58 -0.54 -22.75 -10.12
N PHE A 59 -1.27 -21.68 -10.48
CA PHE A 59 -2.48 -21.82 -11.30
C PHE A 59 -2.55 -20.92 -12.52
N PHE A 60 -1.67 -19.91 -12.66
CA PHE A 60 -1.81 -18.87 -13.68
C PHE A 60 -0.57 -18.77 -14.58
N LYS A 61 -0.68 -17.89 -15.57
CA LYS A 61 0.36 -17.68 -16.57
C LYS A 61 1.46 -16.74 -16.09
N SER A 62 2.54 -16.67 -16.84
CA SER A 62 3.74 -15.86 -16.53
C SER A 62 3.41 -14.40 -16.25
N PHE A 63 2.46 -13.80 -16.97
CA PHE A 63 2.08 -12.40 -16.75
C PHE A 63 1.54 -12.16 -15.35
N ASP A 64 0.74 -13.10 -14.84
CA ASP A 64 0.17 -12.99 -13.49
C ASP A 64 1.24 -13.07 -12.42
N ILE A 65 2.29 -13.86 -12.66
CA ILE A 65 3.44 -13.95 -11.77
C ILE A 65 4.16 -12.60 -11.73
N TYR A 66 4.43 -11.99 -12.88
CA TYR A 66 5.12 -10.69 -12.94
C TYR A 66 4.33 -9.60 -12.22
N SER A 67 3.02 -9.53 -12.42
CA SER A 67 2.18 -8.55 -11.73
C SER A 67 2.21 -8.75 -10.21
N ALA A 68 2.14 -10.00 -9.75
CA ALA A 68 2.21 -10.31 -8.33
C ALA A 68 3.57 -9.96 -7.73
N VAL A 69 4.67 -10.25 -8.45
CA VAL A 69 6.02 -9.89 -8.01
C VAL A 69 6.15 -8.37 -7.86
N VAL A 70 5.65 -7.62 -8.84
CA VAL A 70 5.67 -6.15 -8.76
C VAL A 70 4.87 -5.66 -7.56
N ALA A 71 3.68 -6.21 -7.33
CA ALA A 71 2.86 -5.84 -6.17
C ALA A 71 3.57 -6.13 -4.86
N VAL A 72 4.21 -7.30 -4.73
CA VAL A 72 4.99 -7.67 -3.54
C VAL A 72 6.14 -6.69 -3.32
N CYS A 73 6.89 -6.38 -4.38
CA CYS A 73 8.03 -5.47 -4.27
C CYS A 73 7.60 -4.07 -3.85
N PHE A 74 6.53 -3.54 -4.42
CA PHE A 74 6.03 -2.21 -4.06
C PHE A 74 5.44 -2.18 -2.65
N ALA A 75 4.72 -3.21 -2.22
CA ALA A 75 4.21 -3.30 -0.86
C ALA A 75 5.36 -3.36 0.16
N PHE A 76 6.39 -4.14 -0.14
CA PHE A 76 7.57 -4.24 0.72
C PHE A 76 8.33 -2.92 0.78
N ALA A 77 8.51 -2.24 -0.35
CA ALA A 77 9.15 -0.93 -0.41
C ALA A 77 8.36 0.09 0.42
N GLY A 78 7.03 0.08 0.31
CA GLY A 78 6.18 0.94 1.12
C GLY A 78 6.34 0.70 2.62
N TYR A 79 6.44 -0.56 3.02
CA TYR A 79 6.65 -0.93 4.42
C TYR A 79 8.01 -0.42 4.94
N ILE A 80 9.07 -0.64 4.17
CA ILE A 80 10.44 -0.25 4.58
C ILE A 80 10.58 1.27 4.69
N ILE A 81 9.90 2.01 3.83
CA ILE A 81 10.05 3.48 3.78
C ILE A 81 9.39 4.17 4.97
N ILE A 82 8.49 3.51 5.71
CA ILE A 82 7.78 4.10 6.84
C ILE A 82 8.72 4.61 7.93
N PRO A 83 9.68 3.80 8.44
CA PRO A 83 10.60 4.30 9.46
C PRO A 83 11.42 5.49 9.00
N LEU A 84 11.83 5.49 7.71
CA LEU A 84 12.59 6.60 7.14
C LEU A 84 11.75 7.87 7.06
N THR A 85 10.49 7.76 6.65
CA THR A 85 9.55 8.88 6.58
C THR A 85 9.30 9.47 7.96
N ASN A 86 9.08 8.60 8.95
CA ASN A 86 8.86 9.05 10.33
C ASN A 86 10.11 9.74 10.90
N ALA A 87 11.28 9.17 10.64
CA ALA A 87 12.55 9.77 11.08
C ALA A 87 12.78 11.13 10.43
N ALA A 88 12.50 11.27 9.14
CA ALA A 88 12.64 12.54 8.44
C ALA A 88 11.71 13.61 9.02
N ARG A 89 10.46 13.23 9.32
CA ARG A 89 9.50 14.13 9.96
C ARG A 89 9.95 14.58 11.34
N ASP A 90 10.42 13.64 12.17
CA ASP A 90 10.84 13.91 13.54
C ASP A 90 12.08 14.82 13.59
N ARG A 91 12.96 14.69 12.59
CA ARG A 91 14.19 15.50 12.51
C ARG A 91 13.99 16.84 11.81
N GLY A 92 12.77 17.14 11.34
CA GLY A 92 12.49 18.37 10.64
C GLY A 92 13.07 18.45 9.23
N TRP A 93 13.39 17.32 8.62
CA TRP A 93 13.90 17.25 7.25
C TRP A 93 12.74 17.29 6.27
N ASP A 94 12.17 18.46 6.08
CA ASP A 94 10.91 18.62 5.34
C ASP A 94 11.03 18.20 3.87
N GLY A 95 12.16 18.51 3.23
CA GLY A 95 12.39 18.11 1.84
C GLY A 95 12.41 16.60 1.66
N LEU A 96 13.14 15.91 2.54
CA LEU A 96 13.21 14.44 2.50
C LEU A 96 11.86 13.83 2.86
N PHE A 97 11.18 14.34 3.88
CA PHE A 97 9.85 13.89 4.26
C PHE A 97 8.88 14.01 3.11
N GLN A 98 8.87 15.14 2.41
CA GLN A 98 7.96 15.36 1.28
C GLN A 98 8.25 14.39 0.14
N TRP A 99 9.53 14.14 -0.16
CA TRP A 99 9.92 13.19 -1.19
C TRP A 99 9.48 11.78 -0.84
N LEU A 100 9.71 11.34 0.40
CA LEU A 100 9.32 10.01 0.86
C LEU A 100 7.81 9.85 0.89
N HIS A 101 7.09 10.88 1.32
CA HIS A 101 5.63 10.89 1.33
C HIS A 101 5.06 10.77 -0.09
N ASN A 102 5.60 11.53 -1.04
CA ASN A 102 5.19 11.47 -2.45
C ASN A 102 5.52 10.11 -3.05
N PHE A 103 6.65 9.51 -2.69
CA PHE A 103 7.00 8.16 -3.11
C PHE A 103 5.98 7.14 -2.60
N SER A 104 5.53 7.27 -1.35
CA SER A 104 4.51 6.38 -0.79
C SER A 104 3.18 6.50 -1.54
N ILE A 105 2.78 7.72 -1.90
CA ILE A 105 1.56 7.95 -2.69
C ILE A 105 1.70 7.29 -4.07
N PHE A 106 2.82 7.52 -4.75
CA PHE A 106 3.10 6.93 -6.05
C PHE A 106 3.07 5.39 -5.97
N ASN A 107 3.68 4.84 -4.94
CA ASN A 107 3.72 3.40 -4.67
C ASN A 107 2.31 2.81 -4.53
N THR A 108 1.47 3.48 -3.76
CA THR A 108 0.07 3.07 -3.56
C THR A 108 -0.72 3.13 -4.87
N VAL A 109 -0.52 4.18 -5.66
CA VAL A 109 -1.19 4.32 -6.97
C VAL A 109 -0.78 3.20 -7.91
N ILE A 110 0.49 2.84 -7.95
CA ILE A 110 0.98 1.74 -8.79
C ILE A 110 0.34 0.41 -8.37
N ILE A 111 0.29 0.11 -7.07
CA ILE A 111 -0.37 -1.10 -6.58
C ILE A 111 -1.86 -1.10 -6.96
N MET A 112 -2.51 0.04 -6.85
CA MET A 112 -3.92 0.19 -7.21
C MET A 112 -4.15 -0.07 -8.70
N ILE A 113 -3.31 0.48 -9.58
CA ILE A 113 -3.40 0.28 -11.03
C ILE A 113 -3.20 -1.21 -11.37
N ILE A 114 -2.19 -1.84 -10.79
CA ILE A 114 -1.93 -3.27 -10.99
C ILE A 114 -3.15 -4.08 -10.56
N SER A 115 -3.75 -3.76 -9.42
CA SER A 115 -4.91 -4.47 -8.91
C SER A 115 -6.11 -4.33 -9.83
N ILE A 116 -6.37 -3.14 -10.35
CA ILE A 116 -7.47 -2.88 -11.29
C ILE A 116 -7.26 -3.66 -12.59
N VAL A 117 -6.06 -3.59 -13.16
CA VAL A 117 -5.73 -4.27 -14.41
C VAL A 117 -5.90 -5.79 -14.23
N GLN A 118 -5.43 -6.34 -13.12
CA GLN A 118 -5.55 -7.77 -12.86
C GLN A 118 -6.98 -8.22 -12.63
N ILE A 119 -7.80 -7.42 -11.97
CA ILE A 119 -9.21 -7.72 -11.79
C ILE A 119 -9.90 -7.81 -13.15
N PHE A 120 -9.71 -6.81 -14.01
CA PHE A 120 -10.29 -6.84 -15.36
C PHE A 120 -9.79 -8.02 -16.17
N ARG A 121 -8.50 -8.28 -16.14
CA ARG A 121 -7.89 -9.36 -16.90
C ARG A 121 -8.42 -10.73 -16.44
N LEU A 122 -8.51 -10.96 -15.14
CA LEU A 122 -8.96 -12.24 -14.61
C LEU A 122 -10.47 -12.46 -14.75
N THR A 123 -11.27 -11.40 -14.79
CA THR A 123 -12.72 -11.51 -14.95
C THR A 123 -13.16 -11.61 -16.40
N THR A 124 -12.34 -11.20 -17.36
CA THR A 124 -12.66 -11.26 -18.78
C THR A 124 -12.14 -12.52 -19.47
N ILE A 125 -11.40 -13.34 -18.77
CA ILE A 125 -10.94 -14.64 -19.25
C ILE A 125 -11.97 -15.71 -18.86
#